data_2d337440299681bd231a6c97afb5bd1e
#
_entry.id   2d337440299681bd231a6c97afb5bd1e
#
_cell.length_a   1.000
_cell.length_b   1.000
_cell.length_c   1.000
_cell.angle_alpha   90.00
_cell.angle_beta   90.00
_cell.angle_gamma   90.00
#
_symmetry.space_group_name_H-M   'P 1'
#
loop_
_entity.id
_entity.type
_entity.pdbx_description
1 polymer ?
#
loop_
_entity_poly.entity_id
_entity_poly.type
_entity_poly.pdbx_seq_one_letter_code
_entity_poly.pdbx_strand_id
1 'polypeptide(L)'
;MLWDASVINGYAIEASDGRLGTVSDLLFEDFGWVIRWLVVDTGNWLPGRKVLLPLSALGQPDRALRHFPVKLTMQHVKDSPDIDTDQPVSRQTEAHLYEHLGWDPYWGGSFPPMSNAIATPFVAPFYESRPRPGDLARAHARPNEGDPNLRSLATVTGYHIHAKDGEIGHVEDFLVDVAGWSIRFIKVDTRNWWPGERVLISPRSVREIDWADRLIQVDVNRQKIKDAPRYDPSITVDGAYEDKFLTYYGIRWVAA
;
A
#
# COMPACT_ATOMS: atom_id res chain seq x y z
N MET A 1 5.23 12.57 4.88
CA MET A 1 4.12 13.45 4.38
C MET A 1 3.06 12.56 3.78
N LEU A 2 1.82 12.69 4.24
CA LEU A 2 0.72 11.84 3.80
C LEU A 2 0.06 12.36 2.51
N TRP A 3 -0.27 11.45 1.62
CA TRP A 3 -0.96 11.71 0.37
C TRP A 3 -2.20 10.84 0.29
N ASP A 4 -3.28 11.38 -0.27
CA ASP A 4 -4.41 10.54 -0.68
C ASP A 4 -3.96 9.60 -1.81
N ALA A 5 -4.32 8.31 -1.70
CA ALA A 5 -3.97 7.33 -2.73
C ALA A 5 -4.60 7.70 -4.08
N SER A 6 -5.81 8.25 -4.06
CA SER A 6 -6.50 8.76 -5.25
C SER A 6 -5.74 9.90 -5.94
N VAL A 7 -4.94 10.68 -5.20
CA VAL A 7 -4.09 11.74 -5.78
C VAL A 7 -2.89 11.14 -6.50
N ILE A 8 -2.34 10.02 -6.00
CA ILE A 8 -1.23 9.31 -6.64
C ILE A 8 -1.66 8.71 -7.97
N ASN A 9 -2.90 8.24 -8.07
CA ASN A 9 -3.46 7.76 -9.33
C ASN A 9 -3.47 8.90 -10.36
N GLY A 10 -3.09 8.59 -11.59
CA GLY A 10 -2.94 9.55 -12.66
C GLY A 10 -1.61 10.30 -12.68
N TYR A 11 -0.70 10.07 -11.71
CA TYR A 11 0.66 10.59 -11.80
C TYR A 11 1.38 9.95 -12.98
N ALA A 12 2.09 10.76 -13.75
CA ALA A 12 2.93 10.26 -14.84
C ALA A 12 4.12 9.49 -14.28
N ILE A 13 4.49 8.44 -14.97
CA ILE A 13 5.73 7.69 -14.72
C ILE A 13 6.71 7.99 -15.84
N GLU A 14 7.87 8.54 -15.49
CA GLU A 14 8.89 8.95 -16.45
C GLU A 14 10.14 8.11 -16.29
N ALA A 15 10.44 7.30 -17.32
CA ALA A 15 11.69 6.58 -17.47
C ALA A 15 12.82 7.55 -17.90
N SER A 16 14.05 7.06 -17.87
CA SER A 16 15.21 7.84 -18.30
C SER A 16 15.17 8.23 -19.80
N ASP A 17 14.41 7.50 -20.60
CA ASP A 17 14.32 7.62 -22.06
C ASP A 17 12.91 7.95 -22.59
N GLY A 18 11.94 8.21 -21.69
CA GLY A 18 10.62 8.62 -22.11
C GLY A 18 9.52 8.34 -21.08
N ARG A 19 8.30 8.70 -21.43
CA ARG A 19 7.13 8.50 -20.56
C ARG A 19 6.62 7.06 -20.64
N LEU A 20 6.54 6.39 -19.50
CA LEU A 20 6.04 5.01 -19.40
C LEU A 20 4.51 4.92 -19.37
N GLY A 21 3.85 5.89 -18.78
CA GLY A 21 2.40 5.86 -18.61
C GLY A 21 1.94 6.65 -17.41
N THR A 22 0.86 6.18 -16.78
CA THR A 22 0.29 6.79 -15.56
C THR A 22 -0.01 5.73 -14.52
N VAL A 23 0.14 6.11 -13.25
CA VAL A 23 -0.29 5.25 -12.13
C VAL A 23 -1.80 5.03 -12.24
N SER A 24 -2.21 3.77 -12.28
CA SER A 24 -3.63 3.37 -12.32
C SER A 24 -4.10 2.72 -11.02
N ASP A 25 -3.18 2.13 -10.23
CA ASP A 25 -3.49 1.51 -8.95
C ASP A 25 -2.21 1.32 -8.10
N LEU A 26 -2.42 0.95 -6.85
CA LEU A 26 -1.38 0.64 -5.88
C LEU A 26 -1.69 -0.73 -5.26
N LEU A 27 -0.71 -1.62 -5.26
CA LEU A 27 -0.85 -2.92 -4.61
C LEU A 27 -0.16 -2.90 -3.25
N PHE A 28 -0.88 -3.34 -2.22
CA PHE A 28 -0.40 -3.37 -0.85
C PHE A 28 -0.51 -4.75 -0.23
N GLU A 29 0.36 -5.02 0.72
CA GLU A 29 0.34 -6.21 1.55
C GLU A 29 -0.63 -5.99 2.74
N ASP A 30 -1.66 -6.83 2.84
CA ASP A 30 -2.80 -6.60 3.74
C ASP A 30 -2.47 -6.77 5.23
N PHE A 31 -1.46 -7.54 5.59
CA PHE A 31 -1.10 -7.71 7.00
C PHE A 31 -0.20 -6.59 7.53
N GLY A 32 0.69 -6.03 6.70
CA GLY A 32 1.60 -4.93 7.06
C GLY A 32 1.10 -3.55 6.63
N TRP A 33 0.08 -3.50 5.76
CA TRP A 33 -0.43 -2.27 5.15
C TRP A 33 0.65 -1.45 4.46
N VAL A 34 1.59 -2.16 3.83
CA VAL A 34 2.72 -1.60 3.09
C VAL A 34 2.46 -1.73 1.60
N ILE A 35 2.57 -0.64 0.86
CA ILE A 35 2.48 -0.67 -0.59
C ILE A 35 3.73 -1.34 -1.12
N ARG A 36 3.58 -2.23 -2.10
CA ARG A 36 4.67 -3.00 -2.70
C ARG A 36 4.90 -2.64 -4.16
N TRP A 37 3.81 -2.34 -4.89
CA TRP A 37 3.85 -2.10 -6.32
C TRP A 37 2.97 -0.94 -6.74
N LEU A 38 3.43 -0.21 -7.76
CA LEU A 38 2.56 0.64 -8.57
C LEU A 38 2.10 -0.15 -9.79
N VAL A 39 0.82 -0.08 -10.09
CA VAL A 39 0.25 -0.52 -11.36
C VAL A 39 0.26 0.68 -12.29
N VAL A 40 0.92 0.55 -13.42
CA VAL A 40 1.04 1.62 -14.42
C VAL A 40 0.29 1.22 -15.68
N ASP A 41 -0.65 2.06 -16.09
CA ASP A 41 -1.26 1.97 -17.41
C ASP A 41 -0.32 2.61 -18.43
N THR A 42 0.14 1.82 -19.38
CA THR A 42 1.11 2.26 -20.38
C THR A 42 0.48 3.06 -21.52
N GLY A 43 -0.86 3.16 -21.57
CA GLY A 43 -1.56 3.93 -22.60
C GLY A 43 -1.26 3.41 -24.03
N ASN A 44 -0.88 4.35 -24.91
CA ASN A 44 -0.79 4.08 -26.35
C ASN A 44 0.53 3.40 -26.78
N TRP A 45 1.60 3.42 -25.98
CA TRP A 45 2.89 2.88 -26.43
C TRP A 45 3.01 1.35 -26.23
N LEU A 46 2.26 0.77 -25.26
CA LEU A 46 1.99 -0.66 -25.13
C LEU A 46 0.47 -0.85 -24.92
N PRO A 47 -0.33 -0.75 -25.97
CA PRO A 47 -1.78 -0.70 -25.84
C PRO A 47 -2.36 -1.90 -25.10
N GLY A 48 -3.23 -1.62 -24.12
CA GLY A 48 -3.91 -2.65 -23.32
C GLY A 48 -3.04 -3.33 -22.27
N ARG A 49 -1.78 -2.90 -22.10
CA ARG A 49 -0.87 -3.50 -21.12
C ARG A 49 -0.74 -2.63 -19.90
N LYS A 50 -0.91 -3.25 -18.73
CA LYS A 50 -0.52 -2.69 -17.45
C LYS A 50 0.79 -3.33 -16.99
N VAL A 51 1.65 -2.56 -16.32
CA VAL A 51 2.92 -3.04 -15.80
C VAL A 51 3.04 -2.76 -14.31
N LEU A 52 3.73 -3.64 -13.59
CA LEU A 52 4.07 -3.42 -12.20
C LEU A 52 5.43 -2.78 -12.07
N LEU A 53 5.50 -1.70 -11.30
CA LEU A 53 6.74 -1.07 -10.92
C LEU A 53 6.97 -1.22 -9.43
N PRO A 54 8.10 -1.82 -9.01
CA PRO A 54 8.43 -1.87 -7.59
C PRO A 54 8.82 -0.47 -7.10
N LEU A 55 8.54 -0.20 -5.85
CA LEU A 55 8.78 1.12 -5.24
C LEU A 55 10.27 1.51 -5.23
N SER A 56 11.18 0.52 -5.23
CA SER A 56 12.63 0.74 -5.31
C SER A 56 13.07 1.36 -6.64
N ALA A 57 12.26 1.24 -7.69
CA ALA A 57 12.50 1.90 -8.98
C ALA A 57 12.21 3.39 -8.95
N LEU A 58 11.35 3.83 -8.04
CA LEU A 58 10.86 5.20 -8.01
C LEU A 58 11.91 6.15 -7.43
N GLY A 59 12.03 7.30 -8.07
CA GLY A 59 12.68 8.47 -7.50
C GLY A 59 11.70 9.29 -6.68
N GLN A 60 12.16 10.47 -6.24
CA GLN A 60 11.31 11.39 -5.49
C GLN A 60 10.21 11.96 -6.37
N PRO A 61 8.95 11.94 -5.93
CA PRO A 61 7.84 12.48 -6.70
C PRO A 61 7.91 14.01 -6.82
N ASP A 62 7.63 14.52 -8.00
CA ASP A 62 7.35 15.94 -8.20
C ASP A 62 5.84 16.19 -8.12
N ARG A 63 5.42 16.88 -7.07
CA ARG A 63 4.00 17.20 -6.86
C ARG A 63 3.48 18.25 -7.86
N ALA A 64 4.34 19.21 -8.26
CA ALA A 64 3.94 20.29 -9.16
C ALA A 64 3.71 19.75 -10.57
N LEU A 65 4.59 18.87 -11.02
CA LEU A 65 4.51 18.23 -12.34
C LEU A 65 3.66 16.95 -12.32
N ARG A 66 3.26 16.47 -11.14
CA ARG A 66 2.51 15.21 -10.96
C ARG A 66 3.19 14.03 -11.65
N HIS A 67 4.47 13.84 -11.39
CA HIS A 67 5.19 12.70 -11.94
C HIS A 67 6.12 12.03 -10.93
N PHE A 68 6.44 10.75 -11.20
CA PHE A 68 7.50 9.98 -10.56
C PHE A 68 8.58 9.66 -11.59
N PRO A 69 9.81 10.11 -11.38
CA PRO A 69 10.93 9.61 -12.17
C PRO A 69 11.25 8.16 -11.78
N VAL A 70 11.58 7.32 -12.75
CA VAL A 70 11.98 5.93 -12.48
C VAL A 70 13.36 5.64 -13.05
N LYS A 71 14.10 4.77 -12.36
CA LYS A 71 15.47 4.35 -12.74
C LYS A 71 15.46 3.22 -13.78
N LEU A 72 14.45 3.19 -14.64
CA LEU A 72 14.28 2.19 -15.68
C LEU A 72 14.23 2.85 -17.06
N THR A 73 14.47 2.08 -18.11
CA THR A 73 14.22 2.49 -19.49
C THR A 73 12.89 1.91 -19.97
N MET A 74 12.32 2.52 -21.00
CA MET A 74 11.13 1.98 -21.67
C MET A 74 11.35 0.54 -22.16
N GLN A 75 12.57 0.23 -22.62
CA GLN A 75 12.90 -1.12 -23.07
C GLN A 75 12.83 -2.14 -21.91
N HIS A 76 13.39 -1.83 -20.76
CA HIS A 76 13.29 -2.71 -19.57
C HIS A 76 11.84 -3.02 -19.21
N VAL A 77 10.97 -2.00 -19.28
CA VAL A 77 9.53 -2.17 -18.98
C VAL A 77 8.82 -2.97 -20.08
N LYS A 78 9.18 -2.76 -21.35
CA LYS A 78 8.62 -3.51 -22.48
C LYS A 78 8.92 -5.00 -22.38
N ASP A 79 10.14 -5.34 -21.96
CA ASP A 79 10.61 -6.72 -21.86
C ASP A 79 10.19 -7.39 -20.54
N SER A 80 9.55 -6.65 -19.61
CA SER A 80 9.04 -7.22 -18.34
C SER A 80 7.93 -8.23 -18.60
N PRO A 81 7.76 -9.24 -17.72
CA PRO A 81 6.67 -10.19 -17.81
C PRO A 81 5.32 -9.49 -17.91
N ASP A 82 4.43 -10.03 -18.72
CA ASP A 82 3.04 -9.54 -18.82
C ASP A 82 2.26 -9.93 -17.57
N ILE A 83 1.40 -9.03 -17.11
CA ILE A 83 0.67 -9.20 -15.86
C ILE A 83 -0.80 -8.96 -16.11
N ASP A 84 -1.60 -9.98 -15.81
CA ASP A 84 -3.03 -9.84 -15.69
C ASP A 84 -3.34 -9.21 -14.32
N THR A 85 -3.65 -7.90 -14.32
CA THR A 85 -3.95 -7.16 -13.08
C THR A 85 -5.34 -7.43 -12.55
N ASP A 86 -6.18 -8.17 -13.30
CA ASP A 86 -7.51 -8.57 -12.84
C ASP A 86 -7.44 -9.83 -11.96
N GLN A 87 -6.27 -10.48 -11.92
CA GLN A 87 -5.97 -11.58 -11.02
C GLN A 87 -4.95 -11.16 -9.94
N PRO A 88 -5.00 -11.77 -8.75
CA PRO A 88 -3.98 -11.53 -7.73
C PRO A 88 -2.59 -11.86 -8.28
N VAL A 89 -1.65 -10.92 -8.16
CA VAL A 89 -0.27 -11.12 -8.60
C VAL A 89 0.36 -12.26 -7.82
N SER A 90 0.80 -13.29 -8.51
CA SER A 90 1.41 -14.44 -7.83
C SER A 90 2.82 -14.11 -7.36
N ARG A 91 3.23 -14.74 -6.26
CA ARG A 91 4.61 -14.64 -5.76
C ARG A 91 5.64 -15.05 -6.82
N GLN A 92 5.28 -15.98 -7.68
CA GLN A 92 6.13 -16.41 -8.79
C GLN A 92 6.27 -15.30 -9.84
N THR A 93 5.19 -14.60 -10.17
CA THR A 93 5.23 -13.44 -11.08
C THR A 93 6.07 -12.31 -10.49
N GLU A 94 5.93 -12.05 -9.19
CA GLU A 94 6.78 -11.08 -8.49
C GLU A 94 8.26 -11.51 -8.55
N ALA A 95 8.58 -12.77 -8.29
CA ALA A 95 9.95 -13.28 -8.35
C ALA A 95 10.56 -13.11 -9.75
N HIS A 96 9.83 -13.43 -10.82
CA HIS A 96 10.26 -13.22 -12.19
C HIS A 96 10.47 -11.74 -12.54
N LEU A 97 9.63 -10.85 -11.99
CA LEU A 97 9.81 -9.41 -12.16
C LEU A 97 11.09 -8.92 -11.48
N TYR A 98 11.35 -9.33 -10.23
CA TYR A 98 12.57 -8.96 -9.53
C TYR A 98 13.81 -9.49 -10.25
N GLU A 99 13.78 -10.74 -10.71
CA GLU A 99 14.85 -11.34 -11.50
C GLU A 99 15.08 -10.57 -12.80
N HIS A 100 14.01 -10.25 -13.56
CA HIS A 100 14.10 -9.47 -14.81
C HIS A 100 14.69 -8.07 -14.58
N LEU A 101 14.32 -7.41 -13.48
CA LEU A 101 14.81 -6.08 -13.14
C LEU A 101 16.20 -6.10 -12.47
N GLY A 102 16.73 -7.29 -12.16
CA GLY A 102 18.02 -7.47 -11.48
C GLY A 102 18.01 -6.96 -10.03
N TRP A 103 16.89 -7.05 -9.34
CA TRP A 103 16.71 -6.58 -7.97
C TRP A 103 16.38 -7.71 -7.00
N ASP A 104 16.77 -7.51 -5.73
CA ASP A 104 16.44 -8.45 -4.68
C ASP A 104 14.96 -8.29 -4.26
N PRO A 105 14.20 -9.41 -4.16
CA PRO A 105 12.83 -9.36 -3.69
C PRO A 105 12.77 -8.98 -2.21
N TYR A 106 11.75 -8.21 -1.80
CA TYR A 106 11.56 -7.72 -0.43
C TYR A 106 11.36 -8.85 0.60
N TRP A 107 11.01 -10.05 0.17
CA TRP A 107 10.88 -11.25 1.02
C TRP A 107 12.13 -12.13 1.02
N GLY A 108 13.07 -11.88 0.13
CA GLY A 108 14.34 -12.56 0.05
C GLY A 108 15.33 -11.95 1.02
N GLY A 109 15.24 -12.26 2.28
CA GLY A 109 16.30 -11.99 3.23
C GLY A 109 17.51 -12.85 2.87
N SER A 110 18.30 -12.48 1.89
CA SER A 110 19.65 -12.99 1.72
C SER A 110 20.46 -12.52 2.92
N PHE A 111 20.64 -13.37 3.90
CA PHE A 111 21.81 -13.26 4.76
C PHE A 111 23.03 -13.32 3.82
N PRO A 112 23.85 -12.26 3.74
CA PRO A 112 25.10 -12.39 3.02
C PRO A 112 25.90 -13.51 3.65
N PRO A 113 26.57 -14.35 2.86
CA PRO A 113 27.52 -15.30 3.43
C PRO A 113 28.53 -14.50 4.24
N MET A 114 28.77 -14.91 5.46
CA MET A 114 29.74 -14.28 6.36
C MET A 114 31.11 -14.20 5.68
N SER A 115 31.42 -13.09 5.03
CA SER A 115 32.76 -12.70 4.68
C SER A 115 33.00 -11.32 5.26
N ASN A 116 33.93 -11.24 6.19
CA ASN A 116 34.42 -10.08 6.91
C ASN A 116 34.27 -8.73 6.18
N ALA A 117 33.21 -8.00 6.47
CA ALA A 117 33.13 -6.59 6.18
C ALA A 117 32.49 -5.88 7.38
N ILE A 118 33.21 -4.90 7.87
CA ILE A 118 32.92 -4.05 9.01
C ILE A 118 31.47 -3.53 8.95
N ALA A 119 30.68 -3.94 9.93
CA ALA A 119 29.28 -3.60 10.06
C ALA A 119 29.13 -2.09 10.36
N THR A 120 28.64 -1.34 9.39
CA THR A 120 27.88 -0.13 9.70
C THR A 120 26.43 -0.56 9.90
N PRO A 121 25.77 -0.22 11.01
CA PRO A 121 24.38 -0.59 11.22
C PRO A 121 23.49 0.32 10.37
N PHE A 122 23.17 -0.12 9.16
CA PHE A 122 22.03 0.42 8.44
C PHE A 122 20.79 -0.29 9.01
N VAL A 123 20.20 0.30 10.04
CA VAL A 123 18.96 -0.18 10.61
C VAL A 123 17.84 0.30 9.69
N ALA A 124 17.44 -0.55 8.75
CA ALA A 124 16.13 -0.40 8.13
C ALA A 124 15.06 -0.59 9.24
N PRO A 125 14.01 0.24 9.27
CA PRO A 125 12.95 0.07 10.26
C PRO A 125 12.21 -1.23 9.98
N PHE A 126 12.59 -2.30 10.68
CA PHE A 126 11.85 -3.54 10.69
C PHE A 126 10.57 -3.31 11.51
N TYR A 127 9.43 -3.18 10.82
CA TYR A 127 8.16 -3.48 11.45
C TYR A 127 8.14 -4.99 11.72
N GLU A 128 8.42 -5.38 12.94
CA GLU A 128 8.15 -6.74 13.42
C GLU A 128 6.63 -6.97 13.53
N SER A 129 5.98 -7.12 12.41
CA SER A 129 4.73 -7.86 12.36
C SER A 129 5.11 -9.31 12.15
N ARG A 130 5.29 -10.06 13.25
CA ARG A 130 5.51 -11.50 13.16
C ARG A 130 4.30 -12.11 12.46
N PRO A 131 4.48 -12.79 11.31
CA PRO A 131 3.42 -13.55 10.68
C PRO A 131 2.90 -14.56 11.72
N ARG A 132 1.60 -14.70 11.81
CA ARG A 132 1.03 -15.78 12.63
C ARG A 132 1.50 -17.12 12.07
N PRO A 133 1.78 -18.15 12.89
CA PRO A 133 2.30 -19.43 12.42
C PRO A 133 1.47 -20.09 11.29
N GLY A 134 0.19 -19.73 11.13
CA GLY A 134 -0.66 -20.19 10.04
C GLY A 134 -0.49 -19.45 8.71
N ASP A 135 0.04 -18.22 8.73
CA ASP A 135 0.14 -17.39 7.52
C ASP A 135 1.34 -17.80 6.66
N LEU A 136 2.44 -18.22 7.30
CA LEU A 136 3.60 -18.77 6.61
C LEU A 136 3.30 -20.13 5.96
N ALA A 137 2.47 -20.96 6.60
CA ALA A 137 2.07 -22.24 6.04
C ALA A 137 1.15 -22.08 4.81
N ARG A 138 0.32 -21.05 4.76
CA ARG A 138 -0.53 -20.73 3.60
C ARG A 138 0.26 -20.18 2.43
N ALA A 139 1.29 -19.36 2.70
CA ALA A 139 2.15 -18.77 1.66
C ALA A 139 2.98 -19.83 0.90
N HIS A 140 3.23 -20.99 1.52
CA HIS A 140 3.98 -22.10 0.89
C HIS A 140 3.09 -23.15 0.21
N ALA A 141 1.77 -23.07 0.36
CA ALA A 141 0.90 -24.21 0.01
C ALA A 141 0.45 -24.28 -1.46
N ARG A 142 0.55 -23.18 -2.25
CA ARG A 142 0.04 -23.16 -3.64
C ARG A 142 0.86 -22.26 -4.56
N PRO A 143 1.80 -22.80 -5.34
CA PRO A 143 2.71 -22.02 -6.19
C PRO A 143 2.03 -21.26 -7.34
N ASN A 144 0.80 -21.60 -7.70
CA ASN A 144 0.08 -21.04 -8.86
C ASN A 144 -1.11 -20.14 -8.51
N GLU A 145 -1.40 -19.92 -7.22
CA GLU A 145 -2.39 -18.93 -6.80
C GLU A 145 -1.65 -17.67 -6.38
N GLY A 146 -2.19 -16.48 -6.74
CA GLY A 146 -1.58 -15.19 -6.45
C GLY A 146 -1.16 -15.02 -4.98
N ASP A 147 -0.31 -14.07 -4.68
CA ASP A 147 0.02 -13.78 -3.28
C ASP A 147 -1.29 -13.45 -2.55
N PRO A 148 -1.77 -14.32 -1.64
CA PRO A 148 -3.07 -14.12 -0.98
C PRO A 148 -3.10 -12.87 -0.12
N ASN A 149 -1.96 -12.22 0.12
CA ASN A 149 -1.84 -11.02 0.94
C ASN A 149 -1.64 -9.75 0.12
N LEU A 150 -1.45 -9.85 -1.21
CA LEU A 150 -1.28 -8.67 -2.06
C LEU A 150 -2.63 -8.21 -2.61
N ARG A 151 -3.02 -6.99 -2.30
CA ARG A 151 -4.34 -6.41 -2.57
C ARG A 151 -4.24 -5.09 -3.32
N SER A 152 -5.22 -4.83 -4.18
CA SER A 152 -5.41 -3.58 -4.88
C SER A 152 -6.13 -2.56 -3.99
N LEU A 153 -5.62 -1.33 -3.91
CA LEU A 153 -6.33 -0.25 -3.20
C LEU A 153 -7.64 0.10 -3.91
N ALA A 154 -7.65 0.08 -5.24
CA ALA A 154 -8.87 0.32 -6.01
C ALA A 154 -9.96 -0.72 -5.69
N THR A 155 -9.58 -1.98 -5.49
CA THR A 155 -10.54 -3.05 -5.11
C THR A 155 -11.09 -2.85 -3.70
N VAL A 156 -10.26 -2.39 -2.75
CA VAL A 156 -10.67 -2.21 -1.34
C VAL A 156 -11.45 -0.89 -1.15
N THR A 157 -11.28 0.07 -2.05
CA THR A 157 -12.13 1.27 -2.07
C THR A 157 -13.59 0.86 -2.27
N GLY A 158 -14.48 1.39 -1.44
CA GLY A 158 -15.90 1.05 -1.40
C GLY A 158 -16.26 -0.13 -0.48
N TYR A 159 -15.29 -0.81 0.15
CA TYR A 159 -15.60 -1.84 1.14
C TYR A 159 -16.33 -1.24 2.34
N HIS A 160 -17.32 -1.97 2.86
CA HIS A 160 -18.02 -1.58 4.07
C HIS A 160 -17.12 -1.70 5.29
N ILE A 161 -17.33 -0.83 6.27
CA ILE A 161 -16.60 -0.86 7.53
C ILE A 161 -17.57 -1.01 8.69
N HIS A 162 -17.33 -2.02 9.50
CA HIS A 162 -18.11 -2.31 10.70
C HIS A 162 -17.27 -2.11 11.97
N ALA A 163 -17.78 -1.25 12.86
CA ALA A 163 -17.34 -1.17 14.24
C ALA A 163 -17.94 -2.33 15.05
N LYS A 164 -17.53 -2.48 16.32
CA LYS A 164 -18.09 -3.49 17.23
C LYS A 164 -19.60 -3.39 17.43
N ASP A 165 -20.17 -2.22 17.28
CA ASP A 165 -21.57 -1.88 17.55
C ASP A 165 -22.36 -1.47 16.30
N GLY A 166 -21.83 -1.75 15.11
CA GLY A 166 -22.52 -1.62 13.83
C GLY A 166 -21.74 -0.92 12.74
N GLU A 167 -22.37 -0.77 11.58
CA GLU A 167 -21.79 -0.17 10.39
C GLU A 167 -21.47 1.31 10.60
N ILE A 168 -20.31 1.76 10.07
CA ILE A 168 -19.87 3.16 10.14
C ILE A 168 -19.75 3.83 8.77
N GLY A 169 -19.79 3.07 7.69
CA GLY A 169 -19.71 3.58 6.33
C GLY A 169 -18.85 2.69 5.43
N HIS A 170 -18.16 3.30 4.49
CA HIS A 170 -17.33 2.58 3.53
C HIS A 170 -16.00 3.28 3.29
N VAL A 171 -15.03 2.53 2.80
CA VAL A 171 -13.71 3.06 2.42
C VAL A 171 -13.88 4.08 1.29
N GLU A 172 -13.50 5.32 1.54
CA GLU A 172 -13.45 6.38 0.52
C GLU A 172 -12.07 6.44 -0.16
N ASP A 173 -11.01 6.36 0.65
CA ASP A 173 -9.63 6.52 0.18
C ASP A 173 -8.63 6.04 1.26
N PHE A 174 -7.36 6.17 0.97
CA PHE A 174 -6.28 5.86 1.90
C PHE A 174 -5.29 7.01 1.99
N LEU A 175 -4.76 7.26 3.19
CA LEU A 175 -3.64 8.17 3.37
C LEU A 175 -2.33 7.37 3.42
N VAL A 176 -1.48 7.63 2.45
CA VAL A 176 -0.22 6.92 2.22
C VAL A 176 0.95 7.82 2.58
N ASP A 177 1.87 7.30 3.38
CA ASP A 177 3.17 7.92 3.57
C ASP A 177 4.09 7.50 2.42
N VAL A 178 4.34 8.41 1.48
CA VAL A 178 5.19 8.14 0.32
C VAL A 178 6.68 8.04 0.63
N ALA A 179 7.12 8.38 1.85
CA ALA A 179 8.50 8.17 2.25
C ALA A 179 8.77 6.70 2.63
N GLY A 180 7.83 6.08 3.34
CA GLY A 180 7.90 4.67 3.74
C GLY A 180 6.93 3.77 2.98
N TRP A 181 6.16 4.30 2.06
CA TRP A 181 5.15 3.59 1.26
C TRP A 181 4.21 2.75 2.12
N SER A 182 3.78 3.29 3.25
CA SER A 182 2.86 2.64 4.17
C SER A 182 1.51 3.35 4.21
N ILE A 183 0.44 2.57 4.31
CA ILE A 183 -0.91 3.09 4.51
C ILE A 183 -1.04 3.47 5.99
N ARG A 184 -1.18 4.76 6.25
CA ARG A 184 -1.26 5.29 7.62
C ARG A 184 -2.68 5.35 8.13
N PHE A 185 -3.62 5.68 7.25
CA PHE A 185 -5.03 5.77 7.59
C PHE A 185 -5.92 5.29 6.44
N ILE A 186 -7.05 4.71 6.82
CA ILE A 186 -8.20 4.45 5.96
C ILE A 186 -9.14 5.65 6.13
N LYS A 187 -9.46 6.32 5.04
CA LYS A 187 -10.45 7.41 5.00
C LYS A 187 -11.82 6.80 4.75
N VAL A 188 -12.77 7.12 5.62
CA VAL A 188 -14.11 6.53 5.63
C VAL A 188 -15.16 7.59 5.37
N ASP A 189 -16.02 7.32 4.39
CA ASP A 189 -17.25 8.08 4.18
C ASP A 189 -18.35 7.52 5.08
N THR A 190 -18.84 8.36 5.99
CA THR A 190 -19.83 7.96 7.01
C THR A 190 -21.26 8.39 6.68
N ARG A 191 -21.55 8.73 5.41
CA ARG A 191 -22.85 9.29 5.00
C ARG A 191 -24.07 8.55 5.55
N ASN A 192 -23.99 7.24 5.65
CA ASN A 192 -25.11 6.39 6.11
C ASN A 192 -25.33 6.42 7.64
N TRP A 193 -24.33 6.88 8.40
CA TRP A 193 -24.34 6.83 9.85
C TRP A 193 -24.14 8.22 10.50
N TRP A 194 -23.24 9.05 9.93
CA TRP A 194 -22.94 10.40 10.41
C TRP A 194 -22.78 11.34 9.20
N PRO A 195 -23.91 11.81 8.65
CA PRO A 195 -23.92 12.55 7.38
C PRO A 195 -23.02 13.79 7.40
N GLY A 196 -22.23 13.93 6.33
CA GLY A 196 -21.35 15.08 6.14
C GLY A 196 -19.99 14.99 6.80
N GLU A 197 -19.71 13.95 7.55
CA GLU A 197 -18.43 13.76 8.21
C GLU A 197 -17.61 12.68 7.50
N ARG A 198 -16.29 12.88 7.52
CA ARG A 198 -15.29 11.90 7.15
C ARG A 198 -14.43 11.57 8.35
N VAL A 199 -14.11 10.31 8.54
CA VAL A 199 -13.28 9.89 9.65
C VAL A 199 -12.07 9.13 9.15
N LEU A 200 -10.99 9.19 9.92
CA LEU A 200 -9.80 8.38 9.70
C LEU A 200 -9.82 7.19 10.65
N ILE A 201 -9.42 6.04 10.15
CA ILE A 201 -9.23 4.82 10.93
C ILE A 201 -7.81 4.34 10.71
N SER A 202 -7.10 4.00 11.79
CA SER A 202 -5.80 3.37 11.67
C SER A 202 -5.95 1.93 11.16
N PRO A 203 -5.15 1.48 10.19
CA PRO A 203 -5.08 0.08 9.80
C PRO A 203 -4.84 -0.88 10.98
N ARG A 204 -4.17 -0.40 12.03
CA ARG A 204 -3.95 -1.17 13.27
C ARG A 204 -5.23 -1.47 14.07
N SER A 205 -6.31 -0.76 13.79
CA SER A 205 -7.63 -1.03 14.37
C SER A 205 -8.40 -2.10 13.58
N VAL A 206 -7.91 -2.50 12.43
CA VAL A 206 -8.53 -3.57 11.63
C VAL A 206 -8.28 -4.90 12.32
N ARG A 207 -9.38 -5.59 12.63
CA ARG A 207 -9.37 -6.93 13.24
C ARG A 207 -9.37 -8.01 12.16
N GLU A 208 -10.18 -7.81 11.13
CA GLU A 208 -10.44 -8.80 10.10
C GLU A 208 -10.93 -8.12 8.83
N ILE A 209 -10.59 -8.67 7.68
CA ILE A 209 -11.13 -8.27 6.38
C ILE A 209 -11.78 -9.50 5.75
N ASP A 210 -13.08 -9.41 5.52
CA ASP A 210 -13.79 -10.38 4.71
C ASP A 210 -13.75 -9.95 3.25
N TRP A 211 -12.93 -10.64 2.47
CA TRP A 211 -12.71 -10.32 1.07
C TRP A 211 -13.91 -10.71 0.19
N ALA A 212 -14.68 -11.74 0.59
CA ALA A 212 -15.84 -12.20 -0.15
C ALA A 212 -17.02 -11.23 0.02
N ASP A 213 -17.26 -10.80 1.25
CA ASP A 213 -18.34 -9.89 1.60
C ASP A 213 -17.95 -8.41 1.48
N ARG A 214 -16.69 -8.12 1.12
CA ARG A 214 -16.14 -6.76 1.00
C ARG A 214 -16.34 -5.95 2.27
N LEU A 215 -15.98 -6.54 3.41
CA LEU A 215 -16.22 -6.00 4.73
C LEU A 215 -14.94 -5.91 5.55
N ILE A 216 -14.69 -4.74 6.13
CA ILE A 216 -13.60 -4.50 7.08
C ILE A 216 -14.19 -4.39 8.49
N GLN A 217 -13.75 -5.24 9.40
CA GLN A 217 -14.14 -5.19 10.79
C GLN A 217 -13.06 -4.49 11.62
N VAL A 218 -13.46 -3.47 12.41
CA VAL A 218 -12.52 -2.73 13.25
C VAL A 218 -12.79 -2.93 14.74
N ASP A 219 -11.72 -2.94 15.53
CA ASP A 219 -11.75 -3.20 16.98
C ASP A 219 -12.05 -1.95 17.81
N VAL A 220 -12.97 -1.11 17.32
CA VAL A 220 -13.44 0.12 17.98
C VAL A 220 -14.95 0.19 17.90
N ASN A 221 -15.58 1.01 18.77
CA ASN A 221 -17.00 1.29 18.69
C ASN A 221 -17.26 2.64 18.02
N ARG A 222 -18.50 2.87 17.59
CA ARG A 222 -18.94 4.09 16.90
C ARG A 222 -18.68 5.35 17.74
N GLN A 223 -18.91 5.28 19.05
CA GLN A 223 -18.71 6.44 19.93
C GLN A 223 -17.24 6.84 19.97
N LYS A 224 -16.33 5.87 20.05
CA LYS A 224 -14.88 6.15 20.02
C LYS A 224 -14.46 6.80 18.70
N ILE A 225 -15.09 6.44 17.59
CA ILE A 225 -14.82 7.07 16.28
C ILE A 225 -15.35 8.50 16.25
N LYS A 226 -16.53 8.77 16.81
CA LYS A 226 -17.10 10.14 16.89
C LYS A 226 -16.26 11.10 17.73
N ASP A 227 -15.68 10.59 18.80
CA ASP A 227 -14.87 11.38 19.75
C ASP A 227 -13.41 11.52 19.30
N ALA A 228 -13.04 10.88 18.17
CA ALA A 228 -11.68 10.96 17.62
C ALA A 228 -11.35 12.38 17.11
N PRO A 229 -10.05 12.71 16.99
CA PRO A 229 -9.65 13.95 16.34
C PRO A 229 -10.30 14.09 14.96
N ARG A 230 -11.01 15.21 14.77
CA ARG A 230 -11.71 15.47 13.50
C ARG A 230 -10.72 15.54 12.36
N TYR A 231 -11.08 14.90 11.26
CA TYR A 231 -10.36 14.99 10.01
C TYR A 231 -10.95 16.11 9.15
N ASP A 232 -10.12 17.07 8.80
CA ASP A 232 -10.45 18.12 7.84
C ASP A 232 -9.68 17.86 6.54
N PRO A 233 -10.36 17.55 5.42
CA PRO A 233 -9.71 17.29 4.15
C PRO A 233 -8.92 18.47 3.59
N SER A 234 -9.18 19.69 4.06
CA SER A 234 -8.46 20.91 3.65
C SER A 234 -7.11 21.07 4.34
N ILE A 235 -6.87 20.32 5.43
CA ILE A 235 -5.66 20.40 6.22
C ILE A 235 -4.78 19.18 5.92
N THR A 236 -3.50 19.42 5.65
CA THR A 236 -2.54 18.33 5.51
C THR A 236 -2.39 17.61 6.84
N VAL A 237 -2.61 16.29 6.85
CA VAL A 237 -2.35 15.45 8.03
C VAL A 237 -0.83 15.43 8.24
N ASP A 238 -0.41 16.09 9.29
CA ASP A 238 1.00 16.16 9.73
C ASP A 238 1.30 15.20 10.88
N GLY A 239 2.56 15.17 11.31
CA GLY A 239 2.98 14.33 12.43
C GLY A 239 2.28 14.68 13.74
N ALA A 240 1.95 15.95 13.97
CA ALA A 240 1.25 16.37 15.19
C ALA A 240 -0.19 15.85 15.25
N TYR A 241 -0.88 15.86 14.11
CA TYR A 241 -2.20 15.24 14.00
C TYR A 241 -2.11 13.73 14.19
N GLU A 242 -1.13 13.10 13.55
CA GLU A 242 -0.90 11.67 13.66
C GLU A 242 -0.63 11.24 15.11
N ASP A 243 0.25 11.94 15.81
CA ASP A 243 0.55 11.67 17.22
C ASP A 243 -0.69 11.83 18.13
N LYS A 244 -1.49 12.88 17.89
CA LYS A 244 -2.74 13.09 18.63
C LYS A 244 -3.73 11.96 18.37
N PHE A 245 -3.86 11.53 17.13
CA PHE A 245 -4.74 10.43 16.73
C PHE A 245 -4.32 9.11 17.36
N LEU A 246 -3.04 8.76 17.25
CA LEU A 246 -2.51 7.51 17.81
C LEU A 246 -2.62 7.48 19.34
N THR A 247 -2.35 8.61 20.00
CA THR A 247 -2.53 8.76 21.45
C THR A 247 -3.98 8.52 21.84
N TYR A 248 -4.93 9.10 21.11
CA TYR A 248 -6.36 8.93 21.36
C TYR A 248 -6.80 7.47 21.26
N TYR A 249 -6.32 6.75 20.26
CA TYR A 249 -6.65 5.33 20.08
C TYR A 249 -5.84 4.39 20.98
N GLY A 250 -4.87 4.90 21.73
CA GLY A 250 -3.97 4.10 22.56
C GLY A 250 -2.98 3.27 21.74
N ILE A 251 -2.73 3.66 20.51
CA ILE A 251 -1.79 3.01 19.60
C ILE A 251 -0.41 3.62 19.87
N ARG A 252 0.51 2.85 20.45
CA ARG A 252 1.89 3.32 20.64
C ARG A 252 2.66 3.26 19.32
N TRP A 253 3.31 4.34 18.95
CA TRP A 253 4.44 4.29 18.03
C TRP A 253 5.56 3.55 18.75
N VAL A 254 5.97 2.42 18.21
CA VAL A 254 7.31 1.93 18.45
C VAL A 254 8.16 2.70 17.44
N ALA A 255 8.83 3.75 17.88
CA ALA A 255 9.86 4.39 17.06
C ALA A 255 10.88 3.29 16.72
N ALA A 256 11.11 3.09 15.43
CA ALA A 256 12.14 2.18 14.94
C ALA A 256 13.53 2.77 15.28
#